data_ad98e080aa85893ed288f1335fef3ee3
#
_entry.id   ad98e080aa85893ed288f1335fef3ee3
#
_cell.length_a   1.000
_cell.length_b   1.000
_cell.length_c   1.000
_cell.angle_alpha   90.00
_cell.angle_beta   90.00
_cell.angle_gamma   90.00
#
_symmetry.space_group_name_H-M   'P 1'
#
loop_
_entity.id
_entity.type
_entity.pdbx_description
1 polymer ?
#
loop_
_entity_poly.entity_id
_entity_poly.type
_entity_poly.pdbx_seq_one_letter_code
_entity_poly.pdbx_strand_id
1 'polypeptide(L)'
;TTQIYSVAGLLKSGTSLITRRPFRSPHHTISDVALIGGNSSFRPGEISLAHNGVLFLDELPEFSRTALETMRQPLEDRQISISRAKYNVTLPCSFMLVASMNPCPCGYYGDPTHKCMCDPWQIQRYMNKISGPLLDRIDIQCEMTSIPFSELSKAAPGEPSAAIRERVV
;
A
#
# COMPACT_ATOMS: atom_id res chain seq x y z
N THR A 1 14.43 8.73 6.23
CA THR A 1 14.55 7.71 5.17
C THR A 1 15.94 7.09 5.16
N THR A 2 17.03 7.84 4.92
CA THR A 2 18.41 7.29 4.79
C THR A 2 18.83 6.43 5.98
N GLN A 3 18.60 6.87 7.23
CA GLN A 3 18.90 6.10 8.43
C GLN A 3 18.17 4.73 8.46
N ILE A 4 16.90 4.70 8.09
CA ILE A 4 16.11 3.47 8.04
C ILE A 4 16.73 2.48 7.04
N TYR A 5 17.11 2.97 5.85
CA TYR A 5 17.74 2.15 4.81
C TYR A 5 19.15 1.69 5.20
N SER A 6 19.88 2.53 5.95
CA SER A 6 21.18 2.17 6.51
C SER A 6 21.06 1.00 7.49
N VAL A 7 20.15 1.13 8.46
CA VAL A 7 19.88 0.06 9.45
C VAL A 7 19.35 -1.21 8.79
N ALA A 8 18.57 -1.08 7.71
CA ALA A 8 18.09 -2.23 6.93
C ALA A 8 19.18 -2.89 6.08
N GLY A 9 20.37 -2.28 5.94
CA GLY A 9 21.42 -2.77 5.04
C GLY A 9 21.11 -2.59 3.55
N LEU A 10 20.21 -1.65 3.21
CA LEU A 10 19.71 -1.42 1.86
C LEU A 10 20.33 -0.20 1.17
N LEU A 11 21.27 0.51 1.83
CA LEU A 11 22.04 1.55 1.17
C LEU A 11 23.07 0.93 0.21
N LYS A 12 23.05 1.40 -1.04
CA LYS A 12 24.08 1.02 -2.01
C LYS A 12 25.43 1.59 -1.58
N SER A 13 26.49 0.84 -1.83
CA SER A 13 27.86 1.33 -1.60
C SER A 13 28.09 2.66 -2.31
N GLY A 14 28.68 3.63 -1.60
CA GLY A 14 28.89 4.98 -2.13
C GLY A 14 27.68 5.93 -2.08
N THR A 15 26.51 5.46 -1.60
CA THR A 15 25.33 6.34 -1.44
C THR A 15 25.32 6.94 -0.03
N SER A 16 25.51 8.24 0.10
CA SER A 16 25.46 8.96 1.38
C SER A 16 24.03 9.35 1.78
N LEU A 17 23.17 9.71 0.83
CA LEU A 17 21.81 10.13 1.05
C LEU A 17 20.84 9.53 0.03
N ILE A 18 19.63 9.20 0.48
CA ILE A 18 18.51 8.85 -0.40
C ILE A 18 17.83 10.17 -0.82
N THR A 19 17.95 10.51 -2.10
CA THR A 19 17.39 11.74 -2.69
C THR A 19 16.05 11.54 -3.40
N ARG A 20 15.65 10.29 -3.64
CA ARG A 20 14.34 9.94 -4.23
C ARG A 20 13.42 9.40 -3.16
N ARG A 21 12.14 9.78 -3.25
CA ARG A 21 11.11 9.22 -2.38
C ARG A 21 11.00 7.71 -2.59
N PRO A 22 10.99 6.89 -1.54
CA PRO A 22 10.80 5.46 -1.67
C PRO A 22 9.43 5.12 -2.27
N PHE A 23 9.39 4.11 -3.11
CA PHE A 23 8.16 3.44 -3.54
C PHE A 23 8.26 1.98 -3.13
N ARG A 24 7.33 1.53 -2.28
CA ARG A 24 7.28 0.16 -1.77
C ARG A 24 5.98 -0.47 -2.21
N SER A 25 6.07 -1.66 -2.80
CA SER A 25 4.91 -2.41 -3.29
C SER A 25 5.07 -3.88 -2.91
N PRO A 26 4.84 -4.23 -1.63
CA PRO A 26 4.90 -5.62 -1.21
C PRO A 26 3.72 -6.40 -1.80
N HIS A 27 3.95 -7.65 -2.13
CA HIS A 27 2.89 -8.57 -2.56
C HIS A 27 2.00 -8.92 -1.36
N HIS A 28 0.71 -9.20 -1.60
CA HIS A 28 -0.26 -9.49 -0.53
C HIS A 28 0.08 -10.75 0.31
N THR A 29 0.94 -11.65 -0.20
CA THR A 29 1.46 -12.81 0.55
C THR A 29 2.55 -12.47 1.56
N ILE A 30 2.92 -11.19 1.69
CA ILE A 30 3.92 -10.74 2.67
C ILE A 30 3.50 -11.14 4.09
N SER A 31 4.46 -11.59 4.90
CA SER A 31 4.18 -11.83 6.32
C SER A 31 4.01 -10.53 7.10
N ASP A 32 3.22 -10.57 8.19
CA ASP A 32 3.02 -9.42 9.08
C ASP A 32 4.37 -8.87 9.59
N VAL A 33 5.31 -9.76 9.91
CA VAL A 33 6.66 -9.39 10.35
C VAL A 33 7.45 -8.68 9.25
N ALA A 34 7.32 -9.07 8.00
CA ALA A 34 7.99 -8.39 6.89
C ALA A 34 7.35 -7.03 6.59
N LEU A 35 6.05 -6.89 6.79
CA LEU A 35 5.35 -5.62 6.61
C LEU A 35 5.69 -4.62 7.73
N ILE A 36 5.63 -5.06 8.98
CA ILE A 36 5.85 -4.22 10.18
C ILE A 36 7.34 -4.08 10.51
N GLY A 37 8.08 -5.17 10.40
CA GLY A 37 9.44 -5.31 10.86
C GLY A 37 9.54 -6.15 12.13
N GLY A 38 10.77 -6.31 12.63
CA GLY A 38 10.99 -6.92 13.94
C GLY A 38 11.21 -8.43 13.92
N ASN A 39 12.00 -8.93 12.98
CA ASN A 39 12.56 -10.28 13.05
C ASN A 39 13.64 -10.40 14.15
N SER A 40 14.19 -11.59 14.35
CA SER A 40 15.20 -11.87 15.37
C SER A 40 16.43 -10.97 15.33
N SER A 41 16.80 -10.42 14.17
CA SER A 41 17.95 -9.55 13.91
C SER A 41 17.56 -8.07 13.73
N PHE A 42 16.40 -7.63 14.16
CA PHE A 42 15.84 -6.30 13.96
C PHE A 42 16.04 -5.77 12.54
N ARG A 43 15.01 -5.87 11.73
CA ARG A 43 14.96 -5.21 10.41
C ARG A 43 13.70 -4.36 10.32
N PRO A 44 13.81 -3.10 9.82
CA PRO A 44 12.65 -2.30 9.44
C PRO A 44 11.79 -3.06 8.43
N GLY A 45 10.46 -3.00 8.61
CA GLY A 45 9.51 -3.55 7.65
C GLY A 45 9.19 -2.58 6.51
N GLU A 46 8.37 -3.03 5.56
CA GLU A 46 7.95 -2.26 4.39
C GLU A 46 7.30 -0.92 4.75
N ILE A 47 6.53 -0.88 5.84
CA ILE A 47 5.91 0.35 6.37
C ILE A 47 6.98 1.39 6.70
N SER A 48 8.04 1.01 7.42
CA SER A 48 9.14 1.92 7.75
C SER A 48 9.99 2.27 6.53
N LEU A 49 10.20 1.32 5.63
CA LEU A 49 10.94 1.55 4.38
C LEU A 49 10.22 2.51 3.43
N ALA A 50 8.89 2.62 3.53
CA ALA A 50 8.09 3.58 2.78
C ALA A 50 8.16 5.02 3.33
N HIS A 51 8.87 5.26 4.44
CA HIS A 51 8.93 6.58 5.10
C HIS A 51 9.34 7.71 4.16
N ASN A 52 8.54 8.76 4.10
CA ASN A 52 8.60 9.90 3.16
C ASN A 52 8.40 9.51 1.69
N GLY A 53 7.72 8.40 1.43
CA GLY A 53 7.45 7.88 0.11
C GLY A 53 6.03 7.35 -0.03
N VAL A 54 5.88 6.30 -0.82
CA VAL A 54 4.60 5.65 -1.12
C VAL A 54 4.66 4.18 -0.73
N LEU A 55 3.64 3.72 -0.03
CA LEU A 55 3.32 2.31 0.17
C LEU A 55 2.13 1.97 -0.73
N PHE A 56 2.36 1.17 -1.76
CA PHE A 56 1.32 0.69 -2.67
C PHE A 56 0.93 -0.74 -2.32
N LEU A 57 -0.35 -0.96 -2.06
CA LEU A 57 -0.92 -2.26 -1.73
C LEU A 57 -1.92 -2.65 -2.82
N ASP A 58 -1.48 -3.50 -3.73
CA ASP A 58 -2.35 -4.08 -4.73
C ASP A 58 -3.18 -5.22 -4.14
N GLU A 59 -4.40 -5.39 -4.60
CA GLU A 59 -5.33 -6.41 -4.10
C GLU A 59 -5.53 -6.31 -2.58
N LEU A 60 -5.81 -5.12 -2.07
CA LEU A 60 -5.90 -4.82 -0.63
C LEU A 60 -6.67 -5.86 0.20
N PRO A 61 -7.83 -6.41 -0.24
CA PRO A 61 -8.55 -7.43 0.53
C PRO A 61 -7.86 -8.80 0.61
N GLU A 62 -6.78 -9.02 -0.14
CA GLU A 62 -6.03 -10.29 -0.12
C GLU A 62 -4.91 -10.30 0.93
N PHE A 63 -4.57 -9.14 1.50
CA PHE A 63 -3.67 -9.08 2.66
C PHE A 63 -4.31 -9.72 3.89
N SER A 64 -3.48 -10.27 4.79
CA SER A 64 -3.97 -10.78 6.06
C SER A 64 -4.68 -9.67 6.85
N ARG A 65 -5.76 -10.02 7.54
CA ARG A 65 -6.48 -9.06 8.38
C ARG A 65 -5.56 -8.42 9.42
N THR A 66 -4.66 -9.21 9.99
CA THR A 66 -3.67 -8.72 10.96
C THR A 66 -2.76 -7.66 10.34
N ALA A 67 -2.25 -7.90 9.11
CA ALA A 67 -1.43 -6.94 8.40
C ALA A 67 -2.18 -5.61 8.17
N LEU A 68 -3.44 -5.69 7.73
CA LEU A 68 -4.27 -4.50 7.50
C LEU A 68 -4.53 -3.71 8.79
N GLU A 69 -4.91 -4.39 9.87
CA GLU A 69 -5.19 -3.73 11.15
C GLU A 69 -3.94 -3.07 11.75
N THR A 70 -2.76 -3.65 11.57
CA THR A 70 -1.50 -3.06 12.07
C THR A 70 -1.09 -1.78 11.36
N MET A 71 -1.63 -1.49 10.16
CA MET A 71 -1.39 -0.23 9.46
C MET A 71 -2.15 0.97 10.03
N ARG A 72 -3.18 0.74 10.86
CA ARG A 72 -4.01 1.84 11.41
C ARG A 72 -3.18 2.81 12.23
N GLN A 73 -2.37 2.31 13.17
CA GLN A 73 -1.51 3.15 13.99
C GLN A 73 -0.47 3.91 13.17
N PRO A 74 0.32 3.29 12.27
CA PRO A 74 1.23 3.98 11.38
C PRO A 74 0.61 5.11 10.54
N LEU A 75 -0.60 4.91 10.05
CA LEU A 75 -1.31 5.93 9.26
C LEU A 75 -1.71 7.15 10.12
N GLU A 76 -2.03 6.93 11.38
CA GLU A 76 -2.46 7.98 12.33
C GLU A 76 -1.27 8.67 12.98
N ASP A 77 -0.38 7.90 13.61
CA ASP A 77 0.72 8.41 14.42
C ASP A 77 1.99 8.71 13.62
N ARG A 78 2.07 8.28 12.35
CA ARG A 78 3.24 8.37 11.46
C ARG A 78 4.50 7.75 12.05
N GLN A 79 4.31 6.80 12.94
CA GLN A 79 5.37 6.02 13.57
C GLN A 79 4.88 4.60 13.87
N ILE A 80 5.80 3.66 13.96
CA ILE A 80 5.52 2.27 14.30
C ILE A 80 6.42 1.82 15.44
N SER A 81 5.83 1.24 16.47
CA SER A 81 6.55 0.69 17.62
C SER A 81 6.63 -0.83 17.51
N ILE A 82 7.85 -1.34 17.54
CA ILE A 82 8.15 -2.76 17.42
C ILE A 82 8.71 -3.23 18.75
N SER A 83 7.89 -3.97 19.50
CA SER A 83 8.29 -4.58 20.78
C SER A 83 8.57 -6.08 20.59
N ARG A 84 9.74 -6.52 21.06
CA ARG A 84 10.17 -7.91 21.10
C ARG A 84 10.92 -8.16 22.42
N ALA A 85 11.08 -9.41 22.79
CA ALA A 85 11.74 -9.77 24.05
C ALA A 85 13.14 -9.14 24.24
N LYS A 86 13.86 -8.86 23.15
CA LYS A 86 15.24 -8.33 23.20
C LYS A 86 15.34 -6.81 22.93
N TYR A 87 14.29 -6.17 22.40
CA TYR A 87 14.33 -4.75 22.04
C TYR A 87 12.93 -4.14 21.94
N ASN A 88 12.88 -2.84 22.17
CA ASN A 88 11.72 -2.00 21.89
C ASN A 88 12.20 -0.79 21.09
N VAL A 89 11.72 -0.65 19.86
CA VAL A 89 12.18 0.40 18.94
C VAL A 89 10.98 1.04 18.26
N THR A 90 10.97 2.37 18.22
CA THR A 90 10.02 3.15 17.46
C THR A 90 10.68 3.72 16.21
N LEU A 91 10.09 3.47 15.06
CA LEU A 91 10.55 3.96 13.76
C LEU A 91 9.55 4.95 13.16
N PRO A 92 10.02 6.01 12.49
CA PRO A 92 9.14 6.89 11.74
C PRO A 92 8.63 6.18 10.48
N CYS A 93 7.35 6.41 10.14
CA CYS A 93 6.70 5.80 8.97
C CYS A 93 5.64 6.72 8.34
N SER A 94 5.98 8.00 8.15
CA SER A 94 5.12 8.92 7.40
C SER A 94 5.19 8.57 5.91
N PHE A 95 4.15 7.95 5.37
CA PHE A 95 4.04 7.55 3.97
C PHE A 95 2.66 7.89 3.40
N MET A 96 2.56 7.95 2.09
CA MET A 96 1.29 7.96 1.38
C MET A 96 0.86 6.52 1.14
N LEU A 97 -0.32 6.14 1.64
CA LEU A 97 -0.94 4.86 1.29
C LEU A 97 -1.66 5.01 -0.04
N VAL A 98 -1.34 4.14 -0.99
CA VAL A 98 -2.10 3.94 -2.22
C VAL A 98 -2.49 2.47 -2.25
N ALA A 99 -3.76 2.19 -2.49
CA ALA A 99 -4.26 0.82 -2.56
C ALA A 99 -5.17 0.62 -3.77
N SER A 100 -5.17 -0.57 -4.30
CA SER A 100 -6.13 -1.00 -5.31
C SER A 100 -6.91 -2.22 -4.82
N MET A 101 -8.13 -2.37 -5.28
CA MET A 101 -8.96 -3.54 -5.00
C MET A 101 -9.99 -3.76 -6.08
N ASN A 102 -10.42 -4.98 -6.25
CA ASN A 102 -11.55 -5.32 -7.08
C ASN A 102 -12.88 -5.06 -6.32
N PRO A 103 -13.99 -4.84 -7.02
CA PRO A 103 -15.30 -4.61 -6.38
C PRO A 103 -15.90 -5.89 -5.77
N CYS A 104 -15.39 -7.06 -6.15
CA CYS A 104 -15.82 -8.36 -5.63
C CYS A 104 -14.77 -9.44 -5.97
N PRO A 105 -14.87 -10.69 -5.45
CA PRO A 105 -13.92 -11.76 -5.74
C PRO A 105 -13.76 -12.09 -7.23
N CYS A 106 -14.80 -11.98 -8.06
CA CYS A 106 -14.69 -12.22 -9.50
C CYS A 106 -14.30 -10.96 -10.32
N GLY A 107 -14.28 -9.77 -9.70
CA GLY A 107 -13.91 -8.52 -10.35
C GLY A 107 -15.02 -7.80 -11.14
N TYR A 108 -16.18 -8.42 -11.32
CA TYR A 108 -17.21 -7.91 -12.27
C TYR A 108 -18.46 -7.30 -11.60
N TYR A 109 -18.43 -7.05 -10.30
CA TYR A 109 -19.55 -6.40 -9.65
C TYR A 109 -19.66 -4.94 -10.12
N GLY A 110 -20.80 -4.58 -10.69
CA GLY A 110 -21.02 -3.27 -11.31
C GLY A 110 -20.49 -3.12 -12.75
N ASP A 111 -19.86 -4.15 -13.33
CA ASP A 111 -19.39 -4.10 -14.73
C ASP A 111 -20.58 -4.16 -15.71
N PRO A 112 -20.71 -3.20 -16.65
CA PRO A 112 -21.82 -3.17 -17.63
C PRO A 112 -21.71 -4.27 -18.70
N THR A 113 -20.52 -4.84 -18.91
CA THR A 113 -20.23 -5.77 -20.02
C THR A 113 -20.13 -7.22 -19.57
N HIS A 114 -19.78 -7.45 -18.30
CA HIS A 114 -19.60 -8.78 -17.74
C HIS A 114 -20.52 -9.00 -16.53
N LYS A 115 -21.21 -10.14 -16.51
CA LYS A 115 -22.08 -10.49 -15.39
C LYS A 115 -21.27 -10.96 -14.19
N CYS A 116 -21.45 -10.31 -13.05
CA CYS A 116 -20.92 -10.78 -11.79
C CYS A 116 -21.54 -12.13 -11.39
N MET A 117 -20.71 -13.10 -11.00
CA MET A 117 -21.12 -14.44 -10.57
C MET A 117 -21.14 -14.59 -9.04
N CYS A 118 -20.73 -13.56 -8.30
CA CYS A 118 -20.71 -13.57 -6.84
C CYS A 118 -22.11 -13.37 -6.29
N ASP A 119 -22.48 -14.11 -5.26
CA ASP A 119 -23.68 -13.84 -4.49
C ASP A 119 -23.46 -12.63 -3.54
N PRO A 120 -24.55 -12.00 -3.05
CA PRO A 120 -24.44 -10.82 -2.16
C PRO A 120 -23.62 -11.08 -0.89
N TRP A 121 -23.66 -12.29 -0.35
CA TRP A 121 -22.91 -12.65 0.86
C TRP A 121 -21.39 -12.74 0.57
N GLN A 122 -21.01 -13.30 -0.58
CA GLN A 122 -19.61 -13.35 -1.02
C GLN A 122 -19.04 -11.94 -1.20
N ILE A 123 -19.80 -11.03 -1.84
CA ILE A 123 -19.39 -9.62 -2.02
C ILE A 123 -19.21 -8.97 -0.66
N GLN A 124 -20.19 -9.07 0.21
CA GLN A 124 -20.13 -8.48 1.54
C GLN A 124 -18.96 -9.02 2.37
N ARG A 125 -18.73 -10.33 2.34
CA ARG A 125 -17.60 -10.96 3.04
C ARG A 125 -16.26 -10.48 2.50
N TYR A 126 -16.16 -10.27 1.19
CA TYR A 126 -14.95 -9.74 0.56
C TYR A 126 -14.68 -8.30 0.98
N MET A 127 -15.67 -7.44 0.93
CA MET A 127 -15.57 -6.04 1.37
C MET A 127 -15.25 -5.92 2.86
N ASN A 128 -15.82 -6.76 3.70
CA ASN A 128 -15.61 -6.77 5.15
C ASN A 128 -14.21 -7.25 5.58
N LYS A 129 -13.35 -7.69 4.64
CA LYS A 129 -11.93 -7.94 4.94
C LYS A 129 -11.22 -6.64 5.33
N ILE A 130 -11.66 -5.50 4.80
CA ILE A 130 -11.15 -4.18 5.14
C ILE A 130 -12.06 -3.59 6.22
N SER A 131 -11.49 -3.23 7.36
CA SER A 131 -12.28 -2.65 8.46
C SER A 131 -12.69 -1.21 8.17
N GLY A 132 -13.86 -0.79 8.69
CA GLY A 132 -14.30 0.60 8.62
C GLY A 132 -13.24 1.58 9.11
N PRO A 133 -12.65 1.37 10.32
CA PRO A 133 -11.59 2.25 10.81
C PRO A 133 -10.35 2.38 9.92
N LEU A 134 -10.03 1.38 9.10
CA LEU A 134 -8.95 1.51 8.11
C LEU A 134 -9.41 2.32 6.89
N LEU A 135 -10.64 2.08 6.42
CA LEU A 135 -11.23 2.87 5.32
C LEU A 135 -11.37 4.35 5.66
N ASP A 136 -11.72 4.69 6.91
CA ASP A 136 -11.84 6.07 7.39
C ASP A 136 -10.51 6.85 7.34
N ARG A 137 -9.39 6.16 7.18
CA ARG A 137 -8.05 6.76 7.04
C ARG A 137 -7.59 6.91 5.58
N ILE A 138 -8.44 6.48 4.65
CA ILE A 138 -8.22 6.64 3.20
C ILE A 138 -9.10 7.79 2.72
N ASP A 139 -8.51 8.97 2.59
CA ASP A 139 -9.23 10.22 2.33
C ASP A 139 -9.83 10.29 0.91
N ILE A 140 -9.22 9.61 -0.06
CA ILE A 140 -9.67 9.64 -1.46
C ILE A 140 -9.99 8.22 -1.92
N GLN A 141 -11.23 8.01 -2.33
CA GLN A 141 -11.70 6.76 -2.90
C GLN A 141 -12.24 7.03 -4.30
N CYS A 142 -11.66 6.32 -5.28
CA CYS A 142 -12.02 6.47 -6.70
C CYS A 142 -12.55 5.13 -7.22
N GLU A 143 -13.72 5.16 -7.82
CA GLU A 143 -14.23 4.02 -8.58
C GLU A 143 -13.71 4.08 -10.02
N MET A 144 -13.10 2.99 -10.47
CA MET A 144 -12.60 2.84 -11.83
C MET A 144 -13.55 1.95 -12.62
N THR A 145 -14.12 2.50 -13.68
CA THR A 145 -14.98 1.74 -14.60
C THR A 145 -14.14 1.02 -15.65
N SER A 146 -14.63 -0.13 -16.13
CA SER A 146 -13.98 -0.83 -17.24
C SER A 146 -14.06 0.01 -18.52
N ILE A 147 -12.93 0.11 -19.22
CA ILE A 147 -12.84 0.82 -20.50
C ILE A 147 -12.75 -0.23 -21.60
N PRO A 148 -13.62 -0.17 -22.65
CA PRO A 148 -13.53 -1.08 -23.78
C PRO A 148 -12.16 -1.02 -24.46
N PHE A 149 -11.61 -2.16 -24.84
CA PHE A 149 -10.30 -2.23 -25.50
C PHE A 149 -10.20 -1.35 -26.76
N SER A 150 -11.31 -1.22 -27.50
CA SER A 150 -11.39 -0.35 -28.66
C SER A 150 -11.20 1.14 -28.37
N GLU A 151 -11.56 1.58 -27.17
CA GLU A 151 -11.33 2.95 -26.72
C GLU A 151 -9.90 3.10 -26.18
N LEU A 152 -9.45 2.14 -25.40
CA LEU A 152 -8.09 2.15 -24.85
C LEU A 152 -7.01 2.15 -25.95
N SER A 153 -7.22 1.36 -27.02
CA SER A 153 -6.28 1.27 -28.14
C SER A 153 -6.23 2.54 -29.01
N LYS A 154 -7.27 3.38 -28.97
CA LYS A 154 -7.35 4.66 -29.71
C LYS A 154 -7.09 5.87 -28.82
N ALA A 155 -6.94 5.67 -27.51
CA ALA A 155 -6.71 6.76 -26.57
C ALA A 155 -5.39 7.47 -26.89
N ALA A 156 -5.43 8.79 -26.94
CA ALA A 156 -4.21 9.60 -27.00
C ALA A 156 -3.38 9.38 -25.71
N PRO A 157 -2.05 9.51 -25.79
CA PRO A 157 -1.21 9.49 -24.60
C PRO A 157 -1.72 10.52 -23.58
N GLY A 158 -1.82 10.10 -22.32
CA GLY A 158 -2.17 11.00 -21.22
C GLY A 158 -1.09 12.06 -20.95
N GLU A 159 -1.38 12.97 -20.05
CA GLU A 159 -0.43 13.99 -19.62
C GLU A 159 0.86 13.35 -19.07
N PRO A 160 2.06 13.73 -19.54
CA PRO A 160 3.30 13.15 -19.07
C PRO A 160 3.61 13.55 -17.61
N SER A 161 4.20 12.64 -16.85
CA SER A 161 4.53 12.86 -15.43
C SER A 161 5.39 14.11 -15.17
N ALA A 162 6.18 14.55 -16.16
CA ALA A 162 6.97 15.78 -16.06
C ALA A 162 6.08 17.03 -15.94
N ALA A 163 5.05 17.15 -16.79
CA ALA A 163 4.09 18.24 -16.76
C ALA A 163 3.25 18.22 -15.47
N ILE A 164 2.82 17.03 -15.02
CA ILE A 164 2.13 16.88 -13.73
C ILE A 164 3.03 17.37 -12.59
N ARG A 165 4.31 17.03 -12.61
CA ARG A 165 5.26 17.47 -11.58
C ARG A 165 5.40 18.99 -11.52
N GLU A 166 5.51 19.65 -12.67
CA GLU A 166 5.67 21.13 -12.74
C GLU A 166 4.50 21.87 -12.07
N ARG A 167 3.28 21.36 -12.14
CA ARG A 167 2.14 22.02 -11.50
C ARG A 167 1.88 21.58 -10.06
N VAL A 168 2.57 20.54 -9.56
CA VAL A 168 2.41 20.03 -8.18
C VAL A 168 3.52 20.55 -7.26
N VAL A 169 4.67 20.95 -7.81
CA VAL A 169 5.82 21.52 -7.08
C VAL A 169 5.81 23.03 -7.21
#